data_9dc9f06e1334aac3cd1c5013a16301cb
#
_entry.id   9dc9f06e1334aac3cd1c5013a16301cb
#
_cell.length_a   1.000
_cell.length_b   1.000
_cell.length_c   1.000
_cell.angle_alpha   90.00
_cell.angle_beta   90.00
_cell.angle_gamma   90.00
#
_symmetry.space_group_name_H-M   'P 1'
#
loop_
_entity.id
_entity.type
_entity.pdbx_description
1 polymer ?
#
loop_
_entity_poly.entity_id
_entity_poly.type
_entity_poly.pdbx_seq_one_letter_code
_entity_poly.pdbx_strand_id
1 'polypeptide(L)'
;MTRVVLVHGAATSARVWERLTPLLPGWDVTAVTRPRTGDLDREVAWLADRAEGAWVVGMSGGATLGLALASTETHLLGAVLHEPAVGSLAPGLLRPMAAAFEQGGTEAFAQALYGRSWSAALAAGALDEEVTARELAMFRGFEPGPPSASSGRVLVTVGSQSPQPRHDAAAALRARFGYDVAVVPDAGHFAAYDAPEAFATIVCSVAEH
;
A
#
# COMPACT_ATOMS: atom_id res chain seq x y z
N MET A 1 11.17 -16.30 -14.04
CA MET A 1 10.12 -15.26 -13.86
C MET A 1 10.38 -14.57 -12.54
N THR A 2 10.31 -13.25 -12.51
CA THR A 2 10.52 -12.45 -11.31
C THR A 2 9.29 -12.56 -10.41
N ARG A 3 9.47 -12.94 -9.14
CA ARG A 3 8.36 -13.06 -8.19
C ARG A 3 7.90 -11.70 -7.72
N VAL A 4 6.58 -11.49 -7.62
CA VAL A 4 5.97 -10.29 -7.03
C VAL A 4 4.80 -10.65 -6.13
N VAL A 5 4.78 -10.04 -4.96
CA VAL A 5 3.68 -10.14 -3.97
C VAL A 5 2.90 -8.84 -3.98
N LEU A 6 1.62 -8.91 -4.33
CA LEU A 6 0.72 -7.75 -4.36
C LEU A 6 -0.08 -7.68 -3.05
N VAL A 7 0.04 -6.56 -2.32
CA VAL A 7 -0.49 -6.38 -0.96
C VAL A 7 -1.54 -5.28 -0.91
N HIS A 8 -2.79 -5.66 -0.68
CA HIS A 8 -3.94 -4.75 -0.68
C HIS A 8 -4.02 -3.85 0.58
N GLY A 9 -4.82 -2.77 0.48
CA GLY A 9 -5.09 -1.83 1.57
C GLY A 9 -6.17 -2.28 2.55
N ALA A 10 -6.54 -1.40 3.47
CA ALA A 10 -7.65 -1.61 4.40
C ALA A 10 -9.00 -1.65 3.66
N ALA A 11 -10.00 -2.33 4.22
CA ALA A 11 -11.34 -2.49 3.65
C ALA A 11 -11.36 -3.03 2.20
N THR A 12 -10.33 -3.78 1.81
CA THR A 12 -10.19 -4.43 0.49
C THR A 12 -9.63 -5.84 0.63
N SER A 13 -9.48 -6.56 -0.47
CA SER A 13 -8.88 -7.88 -0.56
C SER A 13 -7.96 -7.98 -1.79
N ALA A 14 -7.40 -9.15 -2.06
CA ALA A 14 -6.61 -9.41 -3.26
C ALA A 14 -7.34 -9.07 -4.59
N ARG A 15 -8.67 -8.97 -4.58
CA ARG A 15 -9.47 -8.61 -5.76
C ARG A 15 -9.13 -7.24 -6.34
N VAL A 16 -8.59 -6.32 -5.56
CA VAL A 16 -8.20 -4.98 -6.08
C VAL A 16 -7.10 -5.05 -7.14
N TRP A 17 -6.40 -6.18 -7.23
CA TRP A 17 -5.32 -6.41 -8.16
C TRP A 17 -5.75 -7.04 -9.49
N GLU A 18 -7.06 -7.37 -9.65
CA GLU A 18 -7.57 -8.09 -10.84
C GLU A 18 -7.31 -7.34 -12.15
N ARG A 19 -7.27 -5.99 -12.11
CA ARG A 19 -6.97 -5.15 -13.28
C ARG A 19 -5.48 -5.00 -13.54
N LEU A 20 -4.65 -5.00 -12.49
CA LEU A 20 -3.21 -4.84 -12.61
C LEU A 20 -2.52 -6.15 -13.02
N THR A 21 -2.95 -7.29 -12.48
CA THR A 21 -2.29 -8.58 -12.68
C THR A 21 -2.05 -8.93 -14.15
N PRO A 22 -3.01 -8.75 -15.08
CA PRO A 22 -2.80 -9.05 -16.51
C PRO A 22 -1.77 -8.14 -17.18
N LEU A 23 -1.45 -6.99 -16.58
CA LEU A 23 -0.53 -5.98 -17.09
C LEU A 23 0.92 -6.18 -16.62
N LEU A 24 1.19 -7.28 -15.91
CA LEU A 24 2.52 -7.65 -15.42
C LEU A 24 3.03 -8.91 -16.16
N PRO A 25 3.21 -8.86 -17.50
CA PRO A 25 3.68 -10.02 -18.25
C PRO A 25 5.12 -10.39 -17.85
N GLY A 26 5.39 -11.67 -17.73
CA GLY A 26 6.73 -12.14 -17.34
C GLY A 26 6.98 -12.18 -15.83
N TRP A 27 6.04 -11.76 -15.01
CA TRP A 27 6.10 -11.85 -13.57
C TRP A 27 5.36 -13.10 -13.05
N ASP A 28 5.90 -13.67 -11.97
CA ASP A 28 5.18 -14.67 -11.14
C ASP A 28 4.42 -13.92 -10.05
N VAL A 29 3.14 -13.63 -10.32
CA VAL A 29 2.31 -12.72 -9.52
C VAL A 29 1.52 -13.48 -8.48
N THR A 30 1.70 -13.13 -7.20
CA THR A 30 0.90 -13.61 -6.09
C THR A 30 0.16 -12.43 -5.44
N ALA A 31 -1.13 -12.29 -5.69
CA ALA A 31 -1.99 -11.34 -4.99
C ALA A 31 -2.48 -11.97 -3.68
N VAL A 32 -2.04 -11.43 -2.55
CA VAL A 32 -2.36 -11.98 -1.23
C VAL A 32 -3.54 -11.27 -0.57
N THR A 33 -4.37 -12.01 0.16
CA THR A 33 -5.32 -11.43 1.11
C THR A 33 -4.68 -11.46 2.49
N ARG A 34 -4.48 -10.27 3.07
CA ARG A 34 -3.84 -10.09 4.38
C ARG A 34 -4.69 -10.69 5.52
N PRO A 35 -4.07 -11.11 6.63
CA PRO A 35 -4.79 -11.65 7.79
C PRO A 35 -5.60 -10.58 8.55
N ARG A 36 -5.26 -9.30 8.38
CA ARG A 36 -5.96 -8.13 8.96
C ARG A 36 -6.09 -8.21 10.48
N THR A 37 -5.00 -8.56 11.13
CA THR A 37 -4.96 -8.76 12.58
C THR A 37 -5.08 -7.47 13.38
N GLY A 38 -4.67 -6.34 12.79
CA GLY A 38 -4.51 -5.05 13.47
C GLY A 38 -3.26 -4.98 14.35
N ASP A 39 -2.35 -5.93 14.20
CA ASP A 39 -1.06 -6.00 14.86
C ASP A 39 0.04 -5.90 13.80
N LEU A 40 0.81 -4.81 13.84
CA LEU A 40 1.81 -4.50 12.82
C LEU A 40 2.87 -5.59 12.72
N ASP A 41 3.43 -6.03 13.84
CA ASP A 41 4.53 -7.00 13.87
C ASP A 41 4.08 -8.35 13.32
N ARG A 42 2.86 -8.77 13.63
CA ARG A 42 2.27 -10.01 13.10
C ARG A 42 2.02 -9.93 11.60
N GLU A 43 1.52 -8.79 11.12
CA GLU A 43 1.27 -8.62 9.68
C GLU A 43 2.56 -8.48 8.88
N VAL A 44 3.58 -7.81 9.43
CA VAL A 44 4.91 -7.73 8.82
C VAL A 44 5.58 -9.11 8.78
N ALA A 45 5.57 -9.86 9.87
CA ALA A 45 6.11 -11.23 9.91
C ALA A 45 5.40 -12.14 8.90
N TRP A 46 4.06 -12.06 8.83
CA TRP A 46 3.27 -12.81 7.86
C TRP A 46 3.62 -12.45 6.41
N LEU A 47 3.90 -11.17 6.13
CA LEU A 47 4.30 -10.71 4.81
C LEU A 47 5.75 -11.11 4.48
N ALA A 48 6.66 -11.05 5.45
CA ALA A 48 8.05 -11.47 5.31
C ALA A 48 8.17 -12.91 4.78
N ASP A 49 7.44 -13.85 5.38
CA ASP A 49 7.41 -15.26 4.97
C ASP A 49 7.05 -15.44 3.48
N ARG A 50 6.29 -14.50 2.89
CA ARG A 50 5.78 -14.57 1.51
C ARG A 50 6.62 -13.77 0.53
N ALA A 51 7.26 -12.73 1.01
CA ALA A 51 7.97 -11.75 0.20
C ALA A 51 9.49 -12.01 0.10
N GLU A 52 10.03 -12.96 0.87
CA GLU A 52 11.45 -13.31 0.80
C GLU A 52 11.87 -13.62 -0.63
N GLY A 53 12.87 -12.89 -1.13
CA GLY A 53 13.36 -13.01 -2.52
C GLY A 53 12.36 -12.62 -3.60
N ALA A 54 11.41 -11.72 -3.27
CA ALA A 54 10.40 -11.22 -4.21
C ALA A 54 10.38 -9.70 -4.26
N TRP A 55 9.71 -9.14 -5.27
CA TRP A 55 9.21 -7.76 -5.26
C TRP A 55 7.96 -7.65 -4.43
N VAL A 56 7.79 -6.53 -3.74
CA VAL A 56 6.54 -6.19 -3.04
C VAL A 56 5.88 -5.00 -3.73
N VAL A 57 4.64 -5.15 -4.14
CA VAL A 57 3.82 -4.03 -4.63
C VAL A 57 2.66 -3.84 -3.66
N GLY A 58 2.66 -2.73 -2.97
CA GLY A 58 1.67 -2.42 -1.94
C GLY A 58 0.86 -1.17 -2.26
N MET A 59 -0.40 -1.15 -1.84
CA MET A 59 -1.26 0.03 -1.93
C MET A 59 -1.86 0.35 -0.57
N SER A 60 -1.85 1.64 -0.16
CA SER A 60 -2.48 2.10 1.10
C SER A 60 -1.91 1.33 2.32
N GLY A 61 -2.77 0.63 3.09
CA GLY A 61 -2.33 -0.23 4.19
C GLY A 61 -1.29 -1.28 3.77
N GLY A 62 -1.44 -1.87 2.57
CA GLY A 62 -0.43 -2.79 2.01
C GLY A 62 0.91 -2.11 1.73
N ALA A 63 0.89 -0.85 1.30
CA ALA A 63 2.11 -0.05 1.14
C ALA A 63 2.75 0.30 2.49
N THR A 64 1.92 0.53 3.53
CA THR A 64 2.41 0.76 4.90
C THR A 64 3.12 -0.47 5.44
N LEU A 65 2.55 -1.65 5.24
CA LEU A 65 3.21 -2.92 5.60
C LEU A 65 4.49 -3.15 4.78
N GLY A 66 4.48 -2.78 3.50
CA GLY A 66 5.67 -2.81 2.64
C GLY A 66 6.79 -1.89 3.14
N LEU A 67 6.48 -0.68 3.64
CA LEU A 67 7.46 0.21 4.27
C LEU A 67 8.02 -0.39 5.56
N ALA A 68 7.14 -0.94 6.42
CA ALA A 68 7.57 -1.60 7.63
C ALA A 68 8.50 -2.79 7.33
N LEU A 69 8.12 -3.63 6.37
CA LEU A 69 8.92 -4.77 5.91
C LEU A 69 10.27 -4.34 5.34
N ALA A 70 10.29 -3.27 4.50
CA ALA A 70 11.52 -2.76 3.91
C ALA A 70 12.52 -2.21 4.94
N SER A 71 12.09 -1.95 6.17
CA SER A 71 12.96 -1.56 7.29
C SER A 71 13.48 -2.74 8.11
N THR A 72 13.12 -3.98 7.74
CA THR A 72 13.62 -5.21 8.38
C THR A 72 14.78 -5.81 7.58
N GLU A 73 15.36 -6.89 8.12
CA GLU A 73 16.42 -7.66 7.43
C GLU A 73 15.86 -8.66 6.38
N THR A 74 14.57 -8.66 6.09
CA THR A 74 13.97 -9.51 5.05
C THR A 74 14.58 -9.15 3.69
N HIS A 75 15.08 -10.14 2.96
CA HIS A 75 15.65 -9.94 1.64
C HIS A 75 14.53 -9.73 0.60
N LEU A 76 14.40 -8.52 0.10
CA LEU A 76 13.50 -8.17 -1.00
C LEU A 76 14.30 -7.88 -2.27
N LEU A 77 13.75 -8.19 -3.44
CA LEU A 77 14.29 -7.71 -4.72
C LEU A 77 14.03 -6.20 -4.89
N GLY A 78 13.01 -5.68 -4.26
CA GLY A 78 12.62 -4.29 -4.22
C GLY A 78 11.14 -4.12 -3.85
N ALA A 79 10.67 -2.87 -3.80
CA ALA A 79 9.27 -2.59 -3.53
C ALA A 79 8.74 -1.36 -4.29
N VAL A 80 7.46 -1.38 -4.65
CA VAL A 80 6.68 -0.23 -5.15
C VAL A 80 5.49 -0.01 -4.22
N LEU A 81 5.48 1.11 -3.50
CA LEU A 81 4.60 1.34 -2.37
C LEU A 81 3.75 2.59 -2.60
N HIS A 82 2.47 2.39 -2.97
CA HIS A 82 1.57 3.48 -3.31
C HIS A 82 0.84 4.04 -2.10
N GLU A 83 1.14 5.31 -1.79
CA GLU A 83 0.49 6.13 -0.76
C GLU A 83 0.37 5.46 0.62
N PRO A 84 1.48 5.05 1.24
CA PRO A 84 1.48 4.51 2.60
C PRO A 84 1.03 5.54 3.64
N ALA A 85 0.66 5.06 4.82
CA ALA A 85 0.68 5.87 6.04
C ALA A 85 2.14 6.14 6.43
N VAL A 86 2.41 7.31 7.04
CA VAL A 86 3.76 7.77 7.37
C VAL A 86 3.86 8.38 8.77
N GLY A 87 2.90 8.06 9.64
CA GLY A 87 2.91 8.43 11.05
C GLY A 87 3.14 9.92 11.32
N SER A 88 4.10 10.21 12.16
CA SER A 88 4.45 11.57 12.58
C SER A 88 5.05 12.43 11.47
N LEU A 89 5.47 11.87 10.33
CA LEU A 89 5.99 12.63 9.17
C LEU A 89 4.88 13.41 8.44
N ALA A 90 3.61 12.97 8.53
CA ALA A 90 2.46 13.71 8.03
C ALA A 90 1.30 13.65 9.04
N PRO A 91 1.36 14.42 10.12
CA PRO A 91 0.36 14.39 11.18
C PRO A 91 -1.03 14.70 10.63
N GLY A 92 -1.99 13.84 10.91
CA GLY A 92 -3.36 14.00 10.47
C GLY A 92 -3.69 13.48 9.07
N LEU A 93 -2.75 12.84 8.36
CA LEU A 93 -2.99 12.24 7.04
C LEU A 93 -4.21 11.30 7.02
N LEU A 94 -4.41 10.51 8.06
CA LEU A 94 -5.53 9.58 8.19
C LEU A 94 -6.74 10.15 8.95
N ARG A 95 -6.73 11.43 9.33
CA ARG A 95 -7.85 12.05 10.07
C ARG A 95 -9.18 12.05 9.29
N PRO A 96 -9.21 12.39 7.98
CA PRO A 96 -10.44 12.32 7.21
C PRO A 96 -11.05 10.91 7.16
N MET A 97 -10.20 9.87 7.09
CA MET A 97 -10.61 8.47 7.05
C MET A 97 -11.16 8.02 8.40
N ALA A 98 -10.54 8.45 9.51
CA ALA A 98 -11.05 8.20 10.84
C ALA A 98 -12.42 8.85 11.06
N ALA A 99 -12.59 10.11 10.64
CA ALA A 99 -13.87 10.80 10.71
C ALA A 99 -14.96 10.12 9.86
N ALA A 100 -14.62 9.63 8.66
CA ALA A 100 -15.55 8.89 7.81
C ALA A 100 -15.96 7.56 8.48
N PHE A 101 -15.01 6.86 9.11
CA PHE A 101 -15.31 5.64 9.86
C PHE A 101 -16.26 5.89 11.04
N GLU A 102 -16.02 6.94 11.82
CA GLU A 102 -16.88 7.34 12.96
C GLU A 102 -18.30 7.68 12.52
N GLN A 103 -18.48 8.21 11.30
CA GLN A 103 -19.78 8.64 10.78
C GLN A 103 -20.58 7.54 10.10
N GLY A 104 -19.93 6.57 9.48
CA GLY A 104 -20.60 5.57 8.64
C GLY A 104 -19.89 4.24 8.51
N GLY A 105 -19.04 3.88 9.48
CA GLY A 105 -18.38 2.58 9.57
C GLY A 105 -17.43 2.28 8.42
N THR A 106 -17.22 0.99 8.19
CA THR A 106 -16.25 0.48 7.20
C THR A 106 -16.56 0.95 5.78
N GLU A 107 -17.82 1.07 5.39
CA GLU A 107 -18.18 1.47 4.04
C GLU A 107 -17.83 2.94 3.77
N ALA A 108 -18.18 3.84 4.68
CA ALA A 108 -17.85 5.27 4.57
C ALA A 108 -16.31 5.48 4.59
N PHE A 109 -15.61 4.74 5.43
CA PHE A 109 -14.14 4.72 5.45
C PHE A 109 -13.56 4.31 4.08
N ALA A 110 -14.06 3.22 3.50
CA ALA A 110 -13.56 2.71 2.22
C ALA A 110 -13.88 3.67 1.06
N GLN A 111 -15.06 4.28 1.05
CA GLN A 111 -15.42 5.29 0.06
C GLN A 111 -14.59 6.56 0.20
N ALA A 112 -14.26 6.98 1.42
CA ALA A 112 -13.37 8.11 1.65
C ALA A 112 -11.95 7.87 1.14
N LEU A 113 -11.46 6.60 1.22
CA LEU A 113 -10.14 6.21 0.71
C LEU A 113 -10.12 6.05 -0.81
N TYR A 114 -11.05 5.28 -1.35
CA TYR A 114 -10.97 4.73 -2.71
C TYR A 114 -11.99 5.35 -3.68
N GLY A 115 -12.86 6.22 -3.18
CA GLY A 115 -13.85 6.89 -4.01
C GLY A 115 -14.92 5.97 -4.57
N ARG A 116 -15.52 6.41 -5.69
CA ARG A 116 -16.68 5.74 -6.31
C ARG A 116 -16.37 4.39 -6.95
N SER A 117 -15.12 4.11 -7.24
CA SER A 117 -14.67 2.85 -7.84
C SER A 117 -14.66 1.71 -6.83
N TRP A 118 -14.68 2.02 -5.52
CA TRP A 118 -14.75 1.00 -4.50
C TRP A 118 -16.17 0.41 -4.40
N SER A 119 -16.23 -0.88 -4.18
CA SER A 119 -17.46 -1.60 -3.87
C SER A 119 -17.21 -2.72 -2.86
N ALA A 120 -18.25 -3.15 -2.16
CA ALA A 120 -18.19 -4.26 -1.22
C ALA A 120 -17.66 -5.57 -1.84
N ALA A 121 -17.81 -5.75 -3.15
CA ALA A 121 -17.28 -6.90 -3.88
C ALA A 121 -15.74 -6.96 -3.82
N LEU A 122 -15.06 -5.80 -3.77
CA LEU A 122 -13.60 -5.72 -3.66
C LEU A 122 -13.08 -6.06 -2.26
N ALA A 123 -13.96 -5.98 -1.27
CA ALA A 123 -13.65 -6.38 0.11
C ALA A 123 -13.74 -7.90 0.33
N ALA A 124 -14.36 -8.66 -0.59
CA ALA A 124 -14.54 -10.12 -0.49
C ALA A 124 -15.09 -10.60 0.87
N GLY A 125 -16.10 -9.89 1.41
CA GLY A 125 -16.71 -10.21 2.71
C GLY A 125 -15.95 -9.62 3.92
N ALA A 126 -14.87 -8.87 3.72
CA ALA A 126 -14.05 -8.30 4.80
C ALA A 126 -14.58 -6.95 5.33
N LEU A 127 -15.91 -6.75 5.36
CA LEU A 127 -16.56 -5.54 5.89
C LEU A 127 -16.89 -5.68 7.37
N ASP A 128 -15.89 -6.01 8.17
CA ASP A 128 -16.00 -6.09 9.62
C ASP A 128 -15.52 -4.77 10.24
N GLU A 129 -16.40 -4.11 11.01
CA GLU A 129 -16.09 -2.82 11.64
C GLU A 129 -15.00 -2.93 12.70
N GLU A 130 -14.99 -4.00 13.48
CA GLU A 130 -13.95 -4.22 14.49
C GLU A 130 -12.58 -4.43 13.83
N VAL A 131 -12.54 -5.18 12.72
CA VAL A 131 -11.32 -5.38 11.94
C VAL A 131 -10.85 -4.06 11.36
N THR A 132 -11.75 -3.27 10.77
CA THR A 132 -11.42 -1.96 10.19
C THR A 132 -10.93 -0.98 11.25
N ALA A 133 -11.55 -0.96 12.43
CA ALA A 133 -11.11 -0.13 13.55
C ALA A 133 -9.69 -0.48 14.02
N ARG A 134 -9.38 -1.79 14.14
CA ARG A 134 -8.03 -2.26 14.51
C ARG A 134 -7.00 -1.91 13.46
N GLU A 135 -7.30 -2.11 12.17
CA GLU A 135 -6.40 -1.72 11.06
C GLU A 135 -6.15 -0.21 11.06
N LEU A 136 -7.20 0.59 11.22
CA LEU A 136 -7.07 2.06 11.27
C LEU A 136 -6.20 2.50 12.45
N ALA A 137 -6.39 1.91 13.63
CA ALA A 137 -5.56 2.17 14.80
C ALA A 137 -4.09 1.80 14.55
N MET A 138 -3.84 0.61 13.98
CA MET A 138 -2.51 0.12 13.61
C MET A 138 -1.81 1.09 12.64
N PHE A 139 -2.47 1.48 11.54
CA PHE A 139 -1.87 2.39 10.55
C PHE A 139 -1.69 3.82 11.07
N ARG A 140 -2.52 4.28 11.99
CA ARG A 140 -2.32 5.59 12.66
C ARG A 140 -1.16 5.58 13.64
N GLY A 141 -0.88 4.45 14.25
CA GLY A 141 0.25 4.25 15.16
C GLY A 141 1.57 3.88 14.47
N PHE A 142 1.55 3.66 13.15
CA PHE A 142 2.75 3.31 12.40
C PHE A 142 3.73 4.48 12.31
N GLU A 143 5.02 4.19 12.55
CA GLU A 143 6.12 5.12 12.31
C GLU A 143 7.11 4.50 11.32
N PRO A 144 7.39 5.15 10.19
CA PRO A 144 8.30 4.63 9.18
C PRO A 144 9.76 4.72 9.62
N GLY A 145 10.57 3.76 9.18
CA GLY A 145 12.02 3.75 9.29
C GLY A 145 12.72 3.92 7.93
N PRO A 146 14.06 3.99 7.90
CA PRO A 146 14.83 3.93 6.66
C PRO A 146 14.73 2.53 6.04
N PRO A 147 14.91 2.40 4.69
CA PRO A 147 15.01 1.09 4.07
C PRO A 147 16.28 0.38 4.55
N SER A 148 16.17 -0.93 4.81
CA SER A 148 17.32 -1.79 5.09
C SER A 148 18.13 -2.03 3.81
N ALA A 149 19.41 -2.34 3.96
CA ALA A 149 20.26 -2.77 2.84
C ALA A 149 19.74 -4.05 2.15
N SER A 150 18.93 -4.85 2.86
CA SER A 150 18.33 -6.09 2.36
C SER A 150 17.07 -5.86 1.52
N SER A 151 16.50 -4.65 1.49
CA SER A 151 15.19 -4.38 0.88
C SER A 151 15.24 -4.11 -0.64
N GLY A 152 16.42 -4.10 -1.25
CA GLY A 152 16.58 -3.68 -2.63
C GLY A 152 16.12 -2.23 -2.86
N ARG A 153 15.71 -1.90 -4.08
CA ARG A 153 15.20 -0.57 -4.40
C ARG A 153 13.76 -0.41 -3.91
N VAL A 154 13.50 0.61 -3.09
CA VAL A 154 12.15 0.93 -2.60
C VAL A 154 11.66 2.24 -3.21
N LEU A 155 10.63 2.16 -4.04
CA LEU A 155 9.97 3.29 -4.68
C LEU A 155 8.63 3.57 -3.99
N VAL A 156 8.48 4.75 -3.42
CA VAL A 156 7.19 5.27 -2.95
C VAL A 156 6.50 5.97 -4.11
N THR A 157 5.22 5.71 -4.33
CA THR A 157 4.45 6.38 -5.38
C THR A 157 3.27 7.16 -4.80
N VAL A 158 2.90 8.23 -5.49
CA VAL A 158 1.71 9.06 -5.19
C VAL A 158 0.95 9.35 -6.48
N GLY A 159 -0.37 9.33 -6.44
CA GLY A 159 -1.19 9.64 -7.61
C GLY A 159 -1.16 11.13 -7.96
N SER A 160 -1.11 11.47 -9.26
CA SER A 160 -1.11 12.88 -9.70
C SER A 160 -2.38 13.64 -9.30
N GLN A 161 -3.50 12.91 -9.12
CA GLN A 161 -4.79 13.45 -8.69
C GLN A 161 -5.03 13.34 -7.17
N SER A 162 -4.05 12.83 -6.43
CA SER A 162 -4.18 12.71 -4.97
C SER A 162 -4.08 14.08 -4.29
N PRO A 163 -4.76 14.28 -3.15
CA PRO A 163 -4.71 15.55 -2.43
C PRO A 163 -3.30 15.84 -1.89
N GLN A 164 -2.98 17.14 -1.76
CA GLN A 164 -1.66 17.62 -1.37
C GLN A 164 -1.03 16.90 -0.16
N PRO A 165 -1.77 16.56 0.93
CA PRO A 165 -1.18 15.83 2.05
C PRO A 165 -0.53 14.48 1.68
N ARG A 166 -0.97 13.81 0.60
CA ARG A 166 -0.33 12.59 0.10
C ARG A 166 1.01 12.87 -0.56
N HIS A 167 1.10 13.96 -1.34
CA HIS A 167 2.37 14.42 -1.92
C HIS A 167 3.35 14.84 -0.84
N ASP A 168 2.88 15.55 0.18
CA ASP A 168 3.71 15.98 1.32
C ASP A 168 4.23 14.75 2.10
N ALA A 169 3.42 13.71 2.27
CA ALA A 169 3.82 12.46 2.91
C ALA A 169 4.95 11.75 2.14
N ALA A 170 4.81 11.64 0.81
CA ALA A 170 5.85 11.07 -0.05
C ALA A 170 7.14 11.90 -0.01
N ALA A 171 7.02 13.23 -0.07
CA ALA A 171 8.17 14.14 0.04
C ALA A 171 8.87 14.02 1.41
N ALA A 172 8.12 13.85 2.50
CA ALA A 172 8.66 13.67 3.84
C ALA A 172 9.46 12.36 3.97
N LEU A 173 8.98 11.25 3.40
CA LEU A 173 9.72 9.99 3.33
C LEU A 173 11.05 10.14 2.58
N ARG A 174 11.02 10.83 1.43
CA ARG A 174 12.25 11.13 0.67
C ARG A 174 13.22 11.97 1.51
N ALA A 175 12.74 13.06 2.08
CA ALA A 175 13.59 14.00 2.83
C ALA A 175 14.19 13.38 4.10
N ARG A 176 13.43 12.53 4.79
CA ARG A 176 13.84 11.96 6.08
C ARG A 176 14.69 10.71 5.94
N PHE A 177 14.40 9.85 4.97
CA PHE A 177 14.96 8.50 4.86
C PHE A 177 15.57 8.17 3.49
N GLY A 178 15.45 9.07 2.50
CA GLY A 178 16.06 8.90 1.18
C GLY A 178 15.27 7.97 0.24
N TYR A 179 14.02 7.67 0.52
CA TYR A 179 13.18 6.88 -0.39
C TYR A 179 13.08 7.53 -1.77
N ASP A 180 13.13 6.73 -2.83
CA ASP A 180 12.76 7.19 -4.17
C ASP A 180 11.26 7.51 -4.20
N VAL A 181 10.89 8.56 -4.96
CA VAL A 181 9.49 8.96 -5.12
C VAL A 181 9.15 9.17 -6.59
N ALA A 182 8.03 8.60 -7.04
CA ALA A 182 7.47 8.83 -8.36
C ALA A 182 5.97 9.17 -8.30
N VAL A 183 5.49 9.85 -9.33
CA VAL A 183 4.08 10.20 -9.49
C VAL A 183 3.42 9.25 -10.50
N VAL A 184 2.29 8.66 -10.12
CA VAL A 184 1.46 7.86 -11.03
C VAL A 184 0.54 8.81 -11.79
N PRO A 185 0.68 8.94 -13.12
CA PRO A 185 -0.18 9.84 -13.90
C PRO A 185 -1.64 9.40 -13.86
N ASP A 186 -2.54 10.38 -13.87
CA ASP A 186 -4.00 10.21 -13.92
C ASP A 186 -4.61 9.33 -12.81
N ALA A 187 -3.86 9.12 -11.72
CA ALA A 187 -4.25 8.30 -10.60
C ALA A 187 -4.50 9.12 -9.34
N GLY A 188 -5.42 8.62 -8.50
CA GLY A 188 -5.57 8.96 -7.10
C GLY A 188 -5.10 7.82 -6.20
N HIS A 189 -5.67 7.75 -5.00
CA HIS A 189 -5.32 6.73 -4.00
C HIS A 189 -5.57 5.27 -4.44
N PHE A 190 -6.50 5.05 -5.37
CA PHE A 190 -6.86 3.73 -5.88
C PHE A 190 -6.15 3.38 -7.21
N ALA A 191 -4.88 3.78 -7.35
CA ALA A 191 -4.13 3.72 -8.60
C ALA A 191 -4.13 2.34 -9.27
N ALA A 192 -3.97 1.26 -8.51
CA ALA A 192 -3.94 -0.10 -9.05
C ALA A 192 -5.28 -0.54 -9.70
N TYR A 193 -6.37 0.14 -9.38
CA TYR A 193 -7.71 -0.16 -9.89
C TYR A 193 -8.21 0.87 -10.89
N ASP A 194 -7.93 2.16 -10.66
CA ASP A 194 -8.42 3.28 -11.48
C ASP A 194 -7.49 3.62 -12.65
N ALA A 195 -6.17 3.40 -12.50
CA ALA A 195 -5.15 3.68 -13.50
C ALA A 195 -4.13 2.52 -13.59
N PRO A 196 -4.60 1.26 -13.81
CA PRO A 196 -3.74 0.08 -13.73
C PRO A 196 -2.60 0.08 -14.75
N GLU A 197 -2.80 0.64 -15.96
CA GLU A 197 -1.78 0.73 -17.01
C GLU A 197 -0.63 1.66 -16.58
N ALA A 198 -0.95 2.84 -16.05
CA ALA A 198 0.04 3.79 -15.57
C ALA A 198 0.81 3.22 -14.38
N PHE A 199 0.12 2.54 -13.47
CA PHE A 199 0.75 1.91 -12.32
C PHE A 199 1.62 0.72 -12.73
N ALA A 200 1.15 -0.14 -13.66
CA ALA A 200 1.94 -1.25 -14.21
C ALA A 200 3.23 -0.76 -14.87
N THR A 201 3.18 0.33 -15.64
CA THR A 201 4.35 0.93 -16.27
C THR A 201 5.43 1.27 -15.23
N ILE A 202 5.04 1.87 -14.10
CA ILE A 202 5.98 2.18 -13.01
C ILE A 202 6.52 0.89 -12.38
N VAL A 203 5.65 -0.09 -12.07
CA VAL A 203 6.08 -1.36 -11.46
C VAL A 203 7.11 -2.07 -12.36
N CYS A 204 6.85 -2.15 -13.66
CA CYS A 204 7.77 -2.81 -14.60
C CYS A 204 9.10 -2.05 -14.73
N SER A 205 9.07 -0.71 -14.83
CA SER A 205 10.27 0.09 -15.03
C SER A 205 11.27 0.01 -13.88
N VAL A 206 10.79 -0.21 -12.64
CA VAL A 206 11.66 -0.28 -11.45
C VAL A 206 12.44 -1.59 -11.39
N ALA A 207 11.89 -2.67 -11.95
CA ALA A 207 12.51 -3.99 -11.92
C ALA A 207 13.52 -4.24 -13.07
N GLU A 208 13.56 -3.35 -14.06
CA GLU A 208 14.50 -3.46 -15.20
C GLU A 208 15.87 -2.81 -14.93
N HIS A 209 16.01 -2.14 -13.78
CA HIS A 209 17.22 -1.42 -13.36
C HIS A 209 17.75 -1.91 -12.02
#